data_3262d0d85eabd135b6c7f574674d6bc0
#
_entry.id   3262d0d85eabd135b6c7f574674d6bc0
#
_cell.length_a   1.000
_cell.length_b   1.000
_cell.length_c   1.000
_cell.angle_alpha   90.00
_cell.angle_beta   90.00
_cell.angle_gamma   90.00
#
_symmetry.space_group_name_H-M   'P 1'
#
loop_
_entity.id
_entity.type
_entity.pdbx_description
1 polymer ?
#
loop_
_entity_poly.entity_id
_entity_poly.type
_entity_poly.pdbx_seq_one_letter_code
_entity_poly.pdbx_strand_id
1 'polypeptide(L)'
;MSTNEIFNQMLSAYDLTTEQKKRNATFEVNQQIILAGLYNGGFFNEAAFYSGTCLRIFHGLQRFSEDMDFSLLTPNERFDFTQYFQPIIDQFALVGRDVEIKKKDKKSFGKVESAFLKDNTDVFDVTFQTEKSIKIKIEVDTQPPMKFNTEQKLLLLPESFMTRCFTLPDLFAGKMHALVYRAWKNRVKGRDWYDFEWYVRHNIPLDFTHLHERAIEFNNEDITKDSFLEKLNERLATADINQVKADVLPFIRNPKEMGIWSNDYFLQLAQMIRFEWHHYSLMSPFFLLSSQDRKTHFSVEMLASFK
;
A
#
# COMPACT_ATOMS: atom_id res chain seq x y z
N MET A 1 1.07 31.60 -9.31
CA MET A 1 1.75 30.52 -10.05
C MET A 1 0.81 30.06 -11.15
N SER A 2 1.31 29.83 -12.38
CA SER A 2 0.46 29.23 -13.41
C SER A 2 0.12 27.78 -13.00
N THR A 3 -1.04 27.28 -13.40
CA THR A 3 -1.52 25.94 -13.04
C THR A 3 -0.53 24.82 -13.39
N ASN A 4 0.35 25.03 -14.39
CA ASN A 4 1.39 24.06 -14.78
C ASN A 4 2.70 24.16 -13.94
N GLU A 5 2.90 25.21 -13.14
CA GLU A 5 4.15 25.37 -12.38
C GLU A 5 4.31 24.34 -11.28
N ILE A 6 3.23 24.03 -10.55
CA ILE A 6 3.26 23.02 -9.46
C ILE A 6 3.61 21.63 -10.03
N PHE A 7 2.99 21.23 -11.12
CA PHE A 7 3.27 19.94 -11.77
C PHE A 7 4.73 19.87 -12.23
N ASN A 8 5.26 20.93 -12.83
CA ASN A 8 6.66 21.01 -13.27
C ASN A 8 7.63 21.03 -12.07
N GLN A 9 7.27 21.69 -10.98
CA GLN A 9 8.03 21.65 -9.74
C GLN A 9 8.11 20.22 -9.17
N MET A 10 7.01 19.50 -9.14
CA MET A 10 6.98 18.10 -8.71
C MET A 10 7.88 17.22 -9.60
N LEU A 11 7.82 17.40 -10.91
CA LEU A 11 8.67 16.66 -11.85
C LEU A 11 10.16 16.98 -11.70
N SER A 12 10.52 18.21 -11.32
CA SER A 12 11.92 18.62 -11.17
C SER A 12 12.68 17.88 -10.07
N ALA A 13 11.97 17.22 -9.15
CA ALA A 13 12.58 16.36 -8.12
C ALA A 13 13.09 15.01 -8.68
N TYR A 14 12.80 14.71 -9.96
CA TYR A 14 13.12 13.43 -10.58
C TYR A 14 14.19 13.58 -11.68
N ASP A 15 14.87 12.46 -11.94
CA ASP A 15 15.75 12.34 -13.10
C ASP A 15 14.89 12.13 -14.37
N LEU A 16 14.94 13.09 -15.29
CA LEU A 16 14.18 13.11 -16.53
C LEU A 16 15.05 12.85 -17.78
N THR A 17 16.25 12.29 -17.63
CA THR A 17 17.25 12.15 -18.71
C THR A 17 16.87 11.18 -19.82
N THR A 18 15.94 10.24 -19.56
CA THR A 18 15.44 9.30 -20.57
C THR A 18 13.91 9.31 -20.60
N GLU A 19 13.31 8.91 -21.72
CA GLU A 19 11.85 8.82 -21.85
C GLU A 19 11.23 7.88 -20.80
N GLN A 20 11.89 6.76 -20.47
CA GLN A 20 11.41 5.87 -19.43
C GLN A 20 11.43 6.52 -18.05
N LYS A 21 12.50 7.24 -17.69
CA LYS A 21 12.58 7.95 -16.41
C LYS A 21 11.55 9.08 -16.33
N LYS A 22 11.37 9.83 -17.42
CA LYS A 22 10.33 10.86 -17.51
C LYS A 22 8.94 10.26 -17.35
N ARG A 23 8.65 9.14 -18.02
CA ARG A 23 7.38 8.43 -17.89
C ARG A 23 7.15 7.97 -16.43
N ASN A 24 8.14 7.35 -15.79
CA ASN A 24 8.04 6.90 -14.40
C ASN A 24 7.84 8.07 -13.43
N ALA A 25 8.55 9.19 -13.62
CA ALA A 25 8.37 10.41 -12.84
C ALA A 25 6.94 10.97 -12.99
N THR A 26 6.42 11.02 -14.21
CA THR A 26 5.04 11.47 -14.48
C THR A 26 4.01 10.56 -13.80
N PHE A 27 4.23 9.24 -13.78
CA PHE A 27 3.38 8.32 -13.02
C PHE A 27 3.37 8.66 -11.53
N GLU A 28 4.56 8.78 -10.92
CA GLU A 28 4.70 9.01 -9.48
C GLU A 28 4.14 10.38 -9.05
N VAL A 29 4.33 11.42 -9.88
CA VAL A 29 3.71 12.74 -9.65
C VAL A 29 2.18 12.64 -9.71
N ASN A 30 1.62 11.97 -10.72
CA ASN A 30 0.18 11.79 -10.82
C ASN A 30 -0.39 10.98 -9.65
N GLN A 31 0.34 9.96 -9.16
CA GLN A 31 -0.04 9.21 -7.95
C GLN A 31 -0.12 10.10 -6.71
N GLN A 32 0.85 11.03 -6.53
CA GLN A 32 0.83 11.98 -5.43
C GLN A 32 -0.35 12.97 -5.54
N ILE A 33 -0.72 13.41 -6.76
CA ILE A 33 -1.89 14.26 -6.98
C ILE A 33 -3.19 13.50 -6.66
N ILE A 34 -3.28 12.21 -7.03
CA ILE A 34 -4.42 11.36 -6.63
C ILE A 34 -4.52 11.28 -5.10
N LEU A 35 -3.40 11.08 -4.39
CA LEU A 35 -3.38 11.04 -2.92
C LEU A 35 -3.89 12.35 -2.31
N ALA A 36 -3.51 13.51 -2.88
CA ALA A 36 -4.01 14.81 -2.43
C ALA A 36 -5.53 14.93 -2.64
N GLY A 37 -6.04 14.53 -3.80
CA GLY A 37 -7.48 14.51 -4.08
C GLY A 37 -8.24 13.59 -3.14
N LEU A 38 -7.70 12.41 -2.85
CA LEU A 38 -8.28 11.47 -1.89
C LEU A 38 -8.29 12.04 -0.46
N TYR A 39 -7.21 12.73 -0.05
CA TYR A 39 -7.16 13.42 1.23
C TYR A 39 -8.24 14.51 1.33
N ASN A 40 -8.35 15.36 0.31
CA ASN A 40 -9.34 16.44 0.25
C ASN A 40 -10.79 15.91 0.25
N GLY A 41 -11.01 14.72 -0.33
CA GLY A 41 -12.27 14.00 -0.28
C GLY A 41 -12.56 13.30 1.06
N GLY A 42 -11.61 13.29 2.01
CA GLY A 42 -11.77 12.60 3.30
C GLY A 42 -11.61 11.08 3.26
N PHE A 43 -11.08 10.53 2.15
CA PHE A 43 -10.94 9.08 1.96
C PHE A 43 -10.12 8.39 3.06
N PHE A 44 -9.07 9.06 3.57
CA PHE A 44 -8.23 8.51 4.62
C PHE A 44 -8.88 8.44 6.02
N ASN A 45 -10.12 8.86 6.16
CA ASN A 45 -10.92 8.55 7.34
C ASN A 45 -11.43 7.11 7.34
N GLU A 46 -11.61 6.52 6.15
CA GLU A 46 -12.20 5.19 5.95
C GLU A 46 -11.21 4.15 5.41
N ALA A 47 -10.08 4.59 4.84
CA ALA A 47 -9.12 3.72 4.16
C ALA A 47 -7.66 4.06 4.49
N ALA A 48 -6.78 3.11 4.20
CA ALA A 48 -5.34 3.27 4.29
C ALA A 48 -4.66 2.82 2.99
N PHE A 49 -3.59 3.53 2.63
CA PHE A 49 -2.74 3.22 1.49
C PHE A 49 -1.72 2.14 1.84
N TYR A 50 -1.53 1.16 0.96
CA TYR A 50 -0.61 0.07 1.22
C TYR A 50 0.11 -0.41 -0.04
N SER A 51 0.85 -1.54 0.04
CA SER A 51 1.54 -2.16 -1.09
C SER A 51 2.77 -1.40 -1.62
N GLY A 52 3.21 -1.76 -2.83
CA GLY A 52 4.48 -1.30 -3.41
C GLY A 52 4.57 0.20 -3.67
N THR A 53 3.47 0.84 -4.03
CA THR A 53 3.47 2.29 -4.30
C THR A 53 3.54 3.10 -3.00
N CYS A 54 2.89 2.63 -1.93
CA CYS A 54 3.06 3.20 -0.59
C CYS A 54 4.54 3.11 -0.16
N LEU A 55 5.15 1.93 -0.32
CA LEU A 55 6.56 1.73 0.01
C LEU A 55 7.49 2.63 -0.84
N ARG A 56 7.15 2.85 -2.11
CA ARG A 56 7.90 3.72 -3.03
C ARG A 56 7.82 5.19 -2.62
N ILE A 57 6.62 5.71 -2.40
CA ILE A 57 6.38 7.15 -2.16
C ILE A 57 6.87 7.54 -0.76
N PHE A 58 6.59 6.73 0.26
CA PHE A 58 6.81 7.12 1.66
C PHE A 58 8.04 6.52 2.32
N HIS A 59 8.61 5.45 1.76
CA HIS A 59 9.70 4.71 2.42
C HIS A 59 10.94 4.51 1.55
N GLY A 60 10.98 5.13 0.36
CA GLY A 60 12.18 5.18 -0.46
C GLY A 60 12.52 3.89 -1.20
N LEU A 61 11.54 3.02 -1.46
CA LEU A 61 11.75 1.87 -2.34
C LEU A 61 12.29 2.30 -3.70
N GLN A 62 13.41 1.71 -4.13
CA GLN A 62 14.11 2.20 -5.33
C GLN A 62 13.50 1.72 -6.66
N ARG A 63 12.69 0.67 -6.65
CA ARG A 63 11.98 0.23 -7.85
C ARG A 63 10.73 1.07 -8.11
N PHE A 64 10.35 1.18 -9.39
CA PHE A 64 9.11 1.79 -9.82
C PHE A 64 7.88 0.96 -9.44
N SER A 65 6.76 1.63 -9.18
CA SER A 65 5.47 1.00 -8.87
C SER A 65 4.32 1.72 -9.57
N GLU A 66 3.38 0.97 -10.13
CA GLU A 66 2.35 1.49 -11.03
C GLU A 66 0.98 1.63 -10.35
N ASP A 67 0.53 0.57 -9.68
CA ASP A 67 -0.82 0.49 -9.11
C ASP A 67 -0.90 1.17 -7.74
N MET A 68 -2.06 1.69 -7.39
CA MET A 68 -2.34 2.28 -6.08
C MET A 68 -3.33 1.39 -5.34
N ASP A 69 -2.89 0.76 -4.27
CA ASP A 69 -3.66 -0.20 -3.50
C ASP A 69 -4.11 0.40 -2.17
N PHE A 70 -5.40 0.34 -1.90
CA PHE A 70 -6.01 0.83 -0.67
C PHE A 70 -6.81 -0.28 0.02
N SER A 71 -6.85 -0.22 1.34
CA SER A 71 -7.61 -1.12 2.19
C SER A 71 -8.55 -0.30 3.05
N LEU A 72 -9.81 -0.69 3.15
CA LEU A 72 -10.70 -0.09 4.13
C LEU A 72 -10.21 -0.39 5.55
N LEU A 73 -10.47 0.52 6.49
CA LEU A 73 -10.14 0.33 7.92
C LEU A 73 -11.12 -0.62 8.62
N THR A 74 -12.30 -0.76 8.04
CA THR A 74 -13.35 -1.70 8.47
C THR A 74 -14.04 -2.26 7.25
N PRO A 75 -14.38 -3.56 7.22
CA PRO A 75 -15.09 -4.15 6.10
C PRO A 75 -16.42 -3.43 5.81
N ASN A 76 -16.65 -3.09 4.54
CA ASN A 76 -17.87 -2.44 4.09
C ASN A 76 -18.22 -2.85 2.65
N GLU A 77 -19.18 -3.76 2.50
CA GLU A 77 -19.67 -4.22 1.19
C GLU A 77 -20.39 -3.14 0.37
N ARG A 78 -20.88 -2.10 1.05
CA ARG A 78 -21.62 -0.99 0.42
C ARG A 78 -20.73 0.23 0.16
N PHE A 79 -19.43 0.08 0.32
CA PHE A 79 -18.50 1.16 0.07
C PHE A 79 -18.58 1.62 -1.40
N ASP A 80 -18.72 2.91 -1.59
CA ASP A 80 -18.77 3.53 -2.92
C ASP A 80 -17.62 4.50 -3.10
N PHE A 81 -16.63 4.09 -3.88
CA PHE A 81 -15.47 4.93 -4.19
C PHE A 81 -15.80 6.10 -5.14
N THR A 82 -16.95 6.08 -5.84
CA THR A 82 -17.28 7.12 -6.81
C THR A 82 -17.45 8.51 -6.18
N GLN A 83 -17.75 8.58 -4.90
CA GLN A 83 -17.81 9.84 -4.13
C GLN A 83 -16.48 10.60 -4.11
N TYR A 84 -15.34 9.90 -4.33
CA TYR A 84 -14.00 10.50 -4.36
C TYR A 84 -13.54 10.90 -5.77
N PHE A 85 -14.32 10.64 -6.82
CA PHE A 85 -13.95 11.00 -8.19
C PHE A 85 -13.80 12.52 -8.34
N GLN A 86 -14.79 13.29 -7.89
CA GLN A 86 -14.76 14.73 -8.04
C GLN A 86 -13.59 15.38 -7.29
N PRO A 87 -13.30 15.06 -6.01
CA PRO A 87 -12.10 15.55 -5.34
C PRO A 87 -10.78 15.25 -6.09
N ILE A 88 -10.64 14.07 -6.69
CA ILE A 88 -9.46 13.74 -7.51
C ILE A 88 -9.42 14.60 -8.77
N ILE A 89 -10.55 14.73 -9.50
CA ILE A 89 -10.65 15.54 -10.73
C ILE A 89 -10.32 17.01 -10.42
N ASP A 90 -10.86 17.56 -9.34
CA ASP A 90 -10.62 18.94 -8.92
C ASP A 90 -9.13 19.17 -8.62
N GLN A 91 -8.47 18.20 -7.97
CA GLN A 91 -7.05 18.27 -7.66
C GLN A 91 -6.18 18.27 -8.93
N PHE A 92 -6.54 17.50 -9.96
CA PHE A 92 -5.86 17.56 -11.25
C PHE A 92 -6.11 18.88 -11.98
N ALA A 93 -7.33 19.43 -11.91
CA ALA A 93 -7.63 20.73 -12.50
C ALA A 93 -6.78 21.86 -11.90
N LEU A 94 -6.48 21.82 -10.59
CA LEU A 94 -5.59 22.78 -9.92
C LEU A 94 -4.16 22.78 -10.48
N VAL A 95 -3.70 21.67 -11.05
CA VAL A 95 -2.39 21.54 -11.70
C VAL A 95 -2.50 21.58 -13.23
N GLY A 96 -3.65 22.02 -13.78
CA GLY A 96 -3.88 22.21 -15.22
C GLY A 96 -3.97 20.91 -16.03
N ARG A 97 -4.49 19.84 -15.44
CA ARG A 97 -4.61 18.53 -16.09
C ARG A 97 -6.06 18.03 -16.07
N ASP A 98 -6.49 17.49 -17.19
CA ASP A 98 -7.80 16.87 -17.31
C ASP A 98 -7.68 15.35 -17.21
N VAL A 99 -8.51 14.76 -16.34
CA VAL A 99 -8.54 13.31 -16.09
C VAL A 99 -9.95 12.77 -16.21
N GLU A 100 -10.04 11.50 -16.54
CA GLU A 100 -11.26 10.71 -16.51
C GLU A 100 -11.05 9.50 -15.60
N ILE A 101 -12.01 9.23 -14.72
CA ILE A 101 -11.99 8.09 -13.80
C ILE A 101 -13.16 7.17 -14.15
N LYS A 102 -12.84 5.88 -14.35
CA LYS A 102 -13.86 4.86 -14.69
C LYS A 102 -13.73 3.66 -13.76
N LYS A 103 -14.87 3.19 -13.25
CA LYS A 103 -14.94 1.87 -12.60
C LYS A 103 -14.75 0.79 -13.67
N LYS A 104 -13.87 -0.16 -13.39
CA LYS A 104 -13.61 -1.28 -14.28
C LYS A 104 -14.58 -2.42 -13.97
N ASP A 105 -15.36 -2.86 -14.96
CA ASP A 105 -16.22 -4.02 -14.78
C ASP A 105 -15.40 -5.28 -14.60
N LYS A 106 -15.74 -6.10 -13.60
CA LYS A 106 -15.06 -7.38 -13.31
C LYS A 106 -15.04 -8.33 -14.53
N LYS A 107 -16.03 -8.23 -15.40
CA LYS A 107 -16.10 -8.98 -16.67
C LYS A 107 -15.05 -8.59 -17.71
N SER A 108 -14.43 -7.43 -17.56
CA SER A 108 -13.39 -6.91 -18.48
C SER A 108 -11.97 -7.34 -18.11
N PHE A 109 -11.80 -8.06 -16.99
CA PHE A 109 -10.50 -8.59 -16.59
C PHE A 109 -10.12 -9.79 -17.44
N GLY A 110 -8.88 -9.82 -17.91
CA GLY A 110 -8.30 -11.02 -18.53
C GLY A 110 -8.28 -12.19 -17.52
N LYS A 111 -8.27 -13.44 -18.02
CA LYS A 111 -8.24 -14.64 -17.17
C LYS A 111 -7.14 -14.63 -16.08
N VAL A 112 -6.06 -13.90 -16.31
CA VAL A 112 -4.93 -13.76 -15.38
C VAL A 112 -5.25 -12.70 -14.33
N GLU A 113 -5.79 -11.55 -14.69
CA GLU A 113 -6.16 -10.48 -13.74
C GLU A 113 -7.29 -10.92 -12.82
N SER A 114 -8.33 -11.60 -13.36
CA SER A 114 -9.46 -12.07 -12.57
C SER A 114 -9.10 -13.15 -11.53
N ALA A 115 -8.00 -13.88 -11.74
CA ALA A 115 -7.53 -14.89 -10.79
C ALA A 115 -6.86 -14.29 -9.53
N PHE A 116 -6.55 -12.98 -9.54
CA PHE A 116 -5.85 -12.27 -8.47
C PHE A 116 -6.68 -11.18 -7.80
N LEU A 117 -7.75 -10.73 -8.46
CA LEU A 117 -8.71 -9.83 -7.88
C LEU A 117 -9.71 -10.65 -7.09
N LYS A 118 -9.78 -10.41 -5.80
CA LYS A 118 -10.81 -10.97 -4.95
C LYS A 118 -12.16 -10.39 -5.34
N ASP A 119 -13.22 -11.13 -5.03
CA ASP A 119 -14.60 -10.64 -5.24
C ASP A 119 -14.86 -9.31 -4.52
N ASN A 120 -14.07 -8.98 -3.51
CA ASN A 120 -14.18 -7.82 -2.63
C ASN A 120 -13.30 -6.62 -3.05
N THR A 121 -12.58 -6.69 -4.18
CA THR A 121 -11.74 -5.57 -4.65
C THR A 121 -12.45 -4.79 -5.73
N ASP A 122 -12.66 -3.50 -5.50
CA ASP A 122 -13.10 -2.55 -6.52
C ASP A 122 -11.90 -1.97 -7.26
N VAL A 123 -11.98 -1.88 -8.59
CA VAL A 123 -10.89 -1.41 -9.45
C VAL A 123 -11.33 -0.24 -10.30
N PHE A 124 -10.50 0.81 -10.34
CA PHE A 124 -10.74 2.04 -11.07
C PHE A 124 -9.53 2.40 -11.92
N ASP A 125 -9.78 2.94 -13.09
CA ASP A 125 -8.77 3.44 -14.00
C ASP A 125 -8.83 4.97 -14.08
N VAL A 126 -7.70 5.64 -13.81
CA VAL A 126 -7.48 7.07 -14.03
C VAL A 126 -6.71 7.25 -15.33
N THR A 127 -7.30 7.93 -16.29
CA THR A 127 -6.73 8.17 -17.62
C THR A 127 -6.60 9.67 -17.90
N PHE A 128 -5.61 10.05 -18.70
CA PHE A 128 -5.22 11.44 -18.97
C PHE A 128 -5.47 11.78 -20.43
N GLN A 129 -6.07 12.94 -20.71
CA GLN A 129 -6.35 13.37 -22.09
C GLN A 129 -5.07 13.70 -22.86
N THR A 130 -4.10 14.32 -22.18
CA THR A 130 -2.82 14.76 -22.79
C THR A 130 -1.78 13.65 -22.86
N GLU A 131 -1.87 12.62 -22.02
CA GLU A 131 -0.87 11.54 -21.88
C GLU A 131 -1.55 10.17 -21.95
N LYS A 132 -2.11 9.85 -23.12
CA LYS A 132 -2.88 8.61 -23.35
C LYS A 132 -2.12 7.31 -23.00
N SER A 133 -0.79 7.37 -22.91
CA SER A 133 0.05 6.22 -22.52
C SER A 133 0.14 6.00 -21.01
N ILE A 134 -0.34 6.96 -20.20
CA ILE A 134 -0.36 6.87 -18.75
C ILE A 134 -1.76 6.49 -18.30
N LYS A 135 -1.83 5.43 -17.52
CA LYS A 135 -3.05 4.93 -16.89
C LYS A 135 -2.69 4.45 -15.50
N ILE A 136 -3.33 5.01 -14.50
CA ILE A 136 -3.12 4.63 -13.10
C ILE A 136 -4.31 3.80 -12.65
N LYS A 137 -4.02 2.62 -12.13
CA LYS A 137 -5.03 1.73 -11.56
C LYS A 137 -5.10 1.97 -10.05
N ILE A 138 -6.32 2.17 -9.57
CA ILE A 138 -6.65 2.24 -8.15
C ILE A 138 -7.41 0.96 -7.78
N GLU A 139 -6.94 0.27 -6.77
CA GLU A 139 -7.60 -0.90 -6.19
C GLU A 139 -8.00 -0.60 -4.75
N VAL A 140 -9.25 -0.92 -4.39
CA VAL A 140 -9.75 -0.75 -3.02
C VAL A 140 -10.28 -2.09 -2.52
N ASP A 141 -9.60 -2.65 -1.52
CA ASP A 141 -10.07 -3.85 -0.81
C ASP A 141 -11.16 -3.42 0.18
N THR A 142 -12.40 -3.83 -0.09
CA THR A 142 -13.57 -3.47 0.71
C THR A 142 -13.86 -4.44 1.86
N GLN A 143 -13.19 -5.59 1.87
CA GLN A 143 -13.25 -6.60 2.93
C GLN A 143 -11.84 -7.09 3.25
N PRO A 144 -10.98 -6.22 3.79
CA PRO A 144 -9.59 -6.57 4.05
C PRO A 144 -9.47 -7.53 5.24
N PRO A 145 -8.43 -8.39 5.25
CA PRO A 145 -7.99 -9.04 6.47
C PRO A 145 -7.65 -7.99 7.50
N MET A 146 -8.23 -8.14 8.67
CA MET A 146 -8.05 -7.19 9.76
C MET A 146 -6.71 -7.41 10.50
N LYS A 147 -6.56 -6.83 11.68
CA LYS A 147 -5.33 -6.89 12.49
C LYS A 147 -4.12 -6.31 11.75
N PHE A 148 -4.26 -5.09 11.25
CA PHE A 148 -3.17 -4.25 10.76
C PHE A 148 -3.15 -2.90 11.48
N ASN A 149 -1.99 -2.27 11.50
CA ASN A 149 -1.78 -0.94 12.07
C ASN A 149 -1.62 0.08 10.95
N THR A 150 -1.96 1.32 11.26
CA THR A 150 -1.79 2.44 10.34
C THR A 150 -1.01 3.58 10.97
N GLU A 151 -0.31 4.34 10.16
CA GLU A 151 0.40 5.55 10.53
C GLU A 151 0.05 6.69 9.57
N GLN A 152 0.31 7.94 10.00
CA GLN A 152 0.13 9.11 9.16
C GLN A 152 1.46 9.51 8.53
N LYS A 153 1.47 9.68 7.22
CA LYS A 153 2.64 10.11 6.44
C LYS A 153 2.36 11.45 5.77
N LEU A 154 3.29 12.39 5.92
CA LEU A 154 3.19 13.72 5.33
C LEU A 154 3.71 13.73 3.90
N LEU A 155 2.96 14.33 2.97
CA LEU A 155 3.43 14.82 1.67
C LEU A 155 3.33 16.35 1.64
N LEU A 156 4.25 17.00 0.91
CA LEU A 156 4.35 18.45 0.84
C LEU A 156 3.85 19.02 -0.49
N LEU A 157 3.72 18.20 -1.52
CA LEU A 157 3.29 18.56 -2.86
C LEU A 157 2.20 17.63 -3.37
N PRO A 158 1.22 18.14 -4.13
CA PRO A 158 1.06 19.50 -4.66
C PRO A 158 0.75 20.55 -3.58
N GLU A 159 0.29 20.14 -2.43
CA GLU A 159 0.06 20.88 -1.19
C GLU A 159 0.42 19.99 0.00
N SER A 160 0.47 20.53 1.22
CA SER A 160 0.79 19.73 2.41
C SER A 160 -0.43 18.94 2.88
N PHE A 161 -0.34 17.62 2.92
CA PHE A 161 -1.42 16.76 3.39
C PHE A 161 -0.91 15.49 4.05
N MET A 162 -1.78 14.83 4.81
CA MET A 162 -1.48 13.57 5.50
C MET A 162 -2.13 12.39 4.78
N THR A 163 -1.36 11.36 4.53
CA THR A 163 -1.85 10.08 3.99
C THR A 163 -1.82 9.03 5.09
N ARG A 164 -2.95 8.36 5.33
CA ARG A 164 -2.96 7.19 6.20
C ARG A 164 -2.38 6.00 5.44
N CYS A 165 -1.33 5.41 5.96
CA CYS A 165 -0.64 4.27 5.38
C CYS A 165 -0.62 3.08 6.36
N PHE A 166 -0.50 1.87 5.84
CA PHE A 166 -0.10 0.73 6.68
C PHE A 166 1.29 0.97 7.25
N THR A 167 1.55 0.44 8.44
CA THR A 167 2.91 0.45 9.00
C THR A 167 3.84 -0.47 8.21
N LEU A 168 5.14 -0.23 8.29
CA LEU A 168 6.12 -1.06 7.57
C LEU A 168 6.03 -2.56 7.89
N PRO A 169 5.84 -2.99 9.17
CA PRO A 169 5.65 -4.40 9.50
C PRO A 169 4.44 -5.04 8.83
N ASP A 170 3.31 -4.32 8.74
CA ASP A 170 2.09 -4.78 8.08
C ASP A 170 2.25 -4.84 6.56
N LEU A 171 2.94 -3.84 5.97
CA LEU A 171 3.31 -3.86 4.55
C LEU A 171 4.17 -5.08 4.23
N PHE A 172 5.12 -5.42 5.10
CA PHE A 172 5.97 -6.59 4.96
C PHE A 172 5.16 -7.89 5.06
N ALA A 173 4.24 -8.00 6.02
CA ALA A 173 3.34 -9.15 6.15
C ALA A 173 2.52 -9.37 4.88
N GLY A 174 1.91 -8.32 4.33
CA GLY A 174 1.19 -8.37 3.06
C GLY A 174 2.07 -8.82 1.88
N LYS A 175 3.32 -8.37 1.85
CA LYS A 175 4.29 -8.75 0.82
C LYS A 175 4.72 -10.21 0.94
N MET A 176 4.98 -10.70 2.14
CA MET A 176 5.37 -12.09 2.38
C MET A 176 4.23 -13.06 2.10
N HIS A 177 2.99 -12.69 2.47
CA HIS A 177 1.81 -13.43 2.06
C HIS A 177 1.74 -13.57 0.52
N ALA A 178 1.95 -12.46 -0.20
CA ALA A 178 1.92 -12.48 -1.66
C ALA A 178 3.04 -13.36 -2.26
N LEU A 179 4.26 -13.30 -1.71
CA LEU A 179 5.41 -14.08 -2.19
C LEU A 179 5.19 -15.58 -2.01
N VAL A 180 4.63 -16.00 -0.87
CA VAL A 180 4.44 -17.41 -0.53
C VAL A 180 3.20 -18.01 -1.21
N TYR A 181 2.08 -17.29 -1.20
CA TYR A 181 0.77 -17.86 -1.55
C TYR A 181 0.29 -17.55 -2.97
N ARG A 182 0.90 -16.60 -3.69
CA ARG A 182 0.51 -16.37 -5.08
C ARG A 182 0.96 -17.53 -5.97
N ALA A 183 0.00 -18.39 -6.33
CA ALA A 183 0.21 -19.44 -7.30
C ALA A 183 0.09 -18.89 -8.74
N TRP A 184 1.20 -18.47 -9.31
CA TRP A 184 1.27 -18.17 -10.74
C TRP A 184 1.62 -19.46 -11.47
N LYS A 185 0.70 -20.01 -12.23
CA LYS A 185 0.90 -21.31 -12.91
C LYS A 185 2.21 -21.39 -13.70
N ASN A 186 2.71 -20.28 -14.27
CA ASN A 186 3.97 -20.23 -15.03
C ASN A 186 4.69 -18.86 -14.95
N ARG A 187 4.42 -18.04 -13.93
CA ARG A 187 5.02 -16.70 -13.80
C ARG A 187 5.40 -16.40 -12.36
N VAL A 188 6.58 -15.86 -12.16
CA VAL A 188 7.03 -15.34 -10.87
C VAL A 188 6.89 -13.83 -10.89
N LYS A 189 6.38 -13.22 -9.81
CA LYS A 189 6.34 -11.77 -9.67
C LYS A 189 7.62 -11.29 -8.99
N GLY A 190 8.65 -10.99 -9.78
CA GLY A 190 9.98 -10.61 -9.29
C GLY A 190 9.99 -9.38 -8.39
N ARG A 191 9.01 -8.48 -8.54
CA ARG A 191 8.81 -7.34 -7.64
C ARG A 191 8.61 -7.74 -6.18
N ASP A 192 7.99 -8.89 -5.90
CA ASP A 192 7.79 -9.35 -4.53
C ASP A 192 9.11 -9.79 -3.88
N TRP A 193 10.05 -10.32 -4.69
CA TRP A 193 11.40 -10.69 -4.27
C TRP A 193 12.29 -9.47 -4.00
N TYR A 194 12.19 -8.44 -4.85
CA TYR A 194 12.88 -7.17 -4.65
C TYR A 194 12.43 -6.49 -3.35
N ASP A 195 11.13 -6.47 -3.11
CA ASP A 195 10.56 -5.87 -1.89
C ASP A 195 10.97 -6.69 -0.65
N PHE A 196 10.99 -8.02 -0.73
CA PHE A 196 11.46 -8.88 0.35
C PHE A 196 12.91 -8.54 0.75
N GLU A 197 13.82 -8.47 -0.24
CA GLU A 197 15.20 -8.03 0.02
C GLU A 197 15.23 -6.65 0.66
N TRP A 198 14.43 -5.71 0.17
CA TRP A 198 14.38 -4.35 0.69
C TRP A 198 14.00 -4.33 2.18
N TYR A 199 12.96 -5.07 2.60
CA TYR A 199 12.53 -5.11 4.00
C TYR A 199 13.63 -5.70 4.91
N VAL A 200 14.25 -6.79 4.51
CA VAL A 200 15.31 -7.43 5.30
C VAL A 200 16.51 -6.49 5.43
N ARG A 201 16.94 -5.85 4.34
CA ARG A 201 18.06 -4.88 4.35
C ARG A 201 17.82 -3.68 5.26
N HIS A 202 16.58 -3.26 5.43
CA HIS A 202 16.20 -2.15 6.33
C HIS A 202 15.85 -2.61 7.74
N ASN A 203 16.09 -3.90 8.08
CA ASN A 203 15.78 -4.48 9.39
C ASN A 203 14.32 -4.27 9.84
N ILE A 204 13.37 -4.19 8.90
CA ILE A 204 11.96 -4.08 9.21
C ILE A 204 11.47 -5.42 9.75
N PRO A 205 10.83 -5.46 10.93
CA PRO A 205 10.21 -6.68 11.40
C PRO A 205 8.96 -7.00 10.59
N LEU A 206 8.64 -8.28 10.48
CA LEU A 206 7.40 -8.76 9.86
C LEU A 206 6.33 -8.88 10.95
N ASP A 207 5.18 -8.23 10.78
CA ASP A 207 4.04 -8.45 11.67
C ASP A 207 3.43 -9.84 11.40
N PHE A 208 3.75 -10.79 12.29
CA PHE A 208 3.25 -12.15 12.14
C PHE A 208 1.75 -12.25 12.41
N THR A 209 1.19 -11.38 13.24
CA THR A 209 -0.24 -11.36 13.54
C THR A 209 -1.06 -11.02 12.29
N HIS A 210 -0.64 -9.99 11.54
CA HIS A 210 -1.31 -9.64 10.27
C HIS A 210 -1.07 -10.69 9.18
N LEU A 211 0.14 -11.26 9.10
CA LEU A 211 0.43 -12.35 8.16
C LEU A 211 -0.47 -13.56 8.41
N HIS A 212 -0.61 -13.97 9.66
CA HIS A 212 -1.46 -15.09 10.08
C HIS A 212 -2.94 -14.84 9.73
N GLU A 213 -3.45 -13.63 10.02
CA GLU A 213 -4.81 -13.25 9.65
C GLU A 213 -5.05 -13.36 8.14
N ARG A 214 -4.10 -12.89 7.34
CA ARG A 214 -4.15 -13.02 5.88
C ARG A 214 -4.15 -14.47 5.41
N ALA A 215 -3.39 -15.34 6.04
CA ALA A 215 -3.34 -16.78 5.70
C ALA A 215 -4.67 -17.46 6.03
N ILE A 216 -5.29 -17.13 7.16
CA ILE A 216 -6.61 -17.64 7.53
C ILE A 216 -7.66 -17.19 6.49
N GLU A 217 -7.76 -15.88 6.25
CA GLU A 217 -8.85 -15.36 5.42
C GLU A 217 -8.72 -15.72 3.95
N PHE A 218 -7.49 -15.76 3.42
CA PHE A 218 -7.28 -15.94 1.98
C PHE A 218 -7.00 -17.37 1.57
N ASN A 219 -6.44 -18.17 2.49
CA ASN A 219 -6.00 -19.51 2.19
C ASN A 219 -6.69 -20.55 3.07
N ASN A 220 -7.51 -20.13 4.04
CA ASN A 220 -8.12 -20.99 5.07
C ASN A 220 -7.05 -21.81 5.80
N GLU A 221 -5.94 -21.15 6.14
CA GLU A 221 -4.77 -21.80 6.70
C GLU A 221 -4.33 -21.16 8.02
N ASP A 222 -4.31 -21.96 9.09
CA ASP A 222 -3.81 -21.58 10.41
C ASP A 222 -2.31 -21.88 10.46
N ILE A 223 -1.49 -20.83 10.28
CA ILE A 223 -0.04 -20.96 10.19
C ILE A 223 0.65 -20.66 11.51
N THR A 224 1.72 -21.41 11.78
CA THR A 224 2.74 -21.05 12.76
C THR A 224 3.90 -20.36 12.07
N LYS A 225 4.79 -19.71 12.86
CA LYS A 225 6.04 -19.17 12.35
C LYS A 225 6.86 -20.22 11.61
N ASP A 226 6.95 -21.42 12.16
CA ASP A 226 7.78 -22.51 11.61
C ASP A 226 7.18 -23.01 10.28
N SER A 227 5.85 -23.26 10.22
CA SER A 227 5.20 -23.68 8.99
C SER A 227 5.25 -22.61 7.89
N PHE A 228 5.19 -21.33 8.26
CA PHE A 228 5.39 -20.23 7.32
C PHE A 228 6.83 -20.23 6.77
N LEU A 229 7.86 -20.36 7.63
CA LEU A 229 9.25 -20.39 7.20
C LEU A 229 9.56 -21.61 6.33
N GLU A 230 8.96 -22.75 6.60
CA GLU A 230 9.07 -23.95 5.76
C GLU A 230 8.55 -23.68 4.35
N LYS A 231 7.33 -23.13 4.21
CA LYS A 231 6.75 -22.77 2.91
C LYS A 231 7.55 -21.69 2.18
N LEU A 232 8.02 -20.69 2.92
CA LEU A 232 8.87 -19.64 2.35
C LEU A 232 10.16 -20.26 1.78
N ASN A 233 10.86 -21.10 2.56
CA ASN A 233 12.09 -21.75 2.12
C ASN A 233 11.87 -22.65 0.90
N GLU A 234 10.78 -23.42 0.86
CA GLU A 234 10.40 -24.21 -0.30
C GLU A 234 10.21 -23.32 -1.54
N ARG A 235 9.47 -22.21 -1.39
CA ARG A 235 9.24 -21.25 -2.46
C ARG A 235 10.54 -20.62 -2.97
N LEU A 236 11.45 -20.24 -2.06
CA LEU A 236 12.73 -19.64 -2.40
C LEU A 236 13.69 -20.64 -3.06
N ALA A 237 13.70 -21.88 -2.61
CA ALA A 237 14.56 -22.94 -3.15
C ALA A 237 14.15 -23.38 -4.57
N THR A 238 12.84 -23.36 -4.88
CA THR A 238 12.31 -23.96 -6.12
C THR A 238 12.05 -22.95 -7.24
N ALA A 239 12.07 -21.65 -6.95
CA ALA A 239 11.78 -20.62 -7.95
C ALA A 239 12.89 -20.52 -9.02
N ASP A 240 12.47 -20.27 -10.26
CA ASP A 240 13.40 -19.89 -11.34
C ASP A 240 13.87 -18.44 -11.14
N ILE A 241 15.10 -18.29 -10.64
CA ILE A 241 15.67 -16.98 -10.33
C ILE A 241 15.88 -16.11 -11.58
N ASN A 242 16.00 -16.72 -12.77
CA ASN A 242 16.13 -15.96 -14.01
C ASN A 242 14.78 -15.33 -14.40
N GLN A 243 13.68 -16.03 -14.18
CA GLN A 243 12.34 -15.45 -14.36
C GLN A 243 12.08 -14.33 -13.33
N VAL A 244 12.50 -14.51 -12.06
CA VAL A 244 12.44 -13.47 -11.04
C VAL A 244 13.15 -12.20 -11.49
N LYS A 245 14.39 -12.32 -11.95
CA LYS A 245 15.20 -11.21 -12.47
C LYS A 245 14.56 -10.56 -13.69
N ALA A 246 14.09 -11.33 -14.64
CA ALA A 246 13.46 -10.82 -15.86
C ALA A 246 12.16 -10.04 -15.58
N ASP A 247 11.32 -10.51 -14.63
CA ASP A 247 10.06 -9.83 -14.27
C ASP A 247 10.30 -8.49 -13.57
N VAL A 248 11.35 -8.37 -12.72
CA VAL A 248 11.60 -7.13 -11.99
C VAL A 248 12.44 -6.12 -12.77
N LEU A 249 13.21 -6.56 -13.75
CA LEU A 249 14.15 -5.73 -14.51
C LEU A 249 13.54 -4.42 -15.05
N PRO A 250 12.31 -4.38 -15.61
CA PRO A 250 11.72 -3.16 -16.12
C PRO A 250 11.44 -2.09 -15.03
N PHE A 251 11.42 -2.48 -13.76
CA PHE A 251 11.02 -1.64 -12.63
C PHE A 251 12.21 -1.08 -11.84
N ILE A 252 13.41 -1.61 -12.02
CA ILE A 252 14.58 -1.22 -11.22
C ILE A 252 15.47 -0.22 -11.96
N ARG A 253 16.16 0.62 -11.19
CA ARG A 253 17.06 1.64 -11.74
C ARG A 253 18.43 1.07 -12.10
N ASN A 254 18.93 0.12 -11.30
CA ASN A 254 20.27 -0.44 -11.42
C ASN A 254 20.24 -1.97 -11.50
N PRO A 255 20.28 -2.56 -12.71
CA PRO A 255 20.25 -4.01 -12.88
C PRO A 255 21.39 -4.75 -12.18
N LYS A 256 22.52 -4.08 -11.87
CA LYS A 256 23.67 -4.68 -11.19
C LYS A 256 23.33 -5.14 -9.76
N GLU A 257 22.30 -4.55 -9.14
CA GLU A 257 21.84 -4.95 -7.81
C GLU A 257 21.42 -6.42 -7.76
N MET A 258 20.92 -6.96 -8.87
CA MET A 258 20.50 -8.36 -8.96
C MET A 258 21.67 -9.33 -9.23
N GLY A 259 22.91 -8.86 -9.29
CA GLY A 259 24.07 -9.70 -9.60
C GLY A 259 24.28 -10.85 -8.61
N ILE A 260 24.01 -10.58 -7.32
CA ILE A 260 24.13 -11.55 -6.23
C ILE A 260 22.92 -12.50 -6.11
N TRP A 261 21.79 -12.20 -6.77
CA TRP A 261 20.59 -12.97 -6.59
C TRP A 261 20.73 -14.41 -7.05
N SER A 262 20.49 -15.33 -6.14
CA SER A 262 20.40 -16.77 -6.31
C SER A 262 19.39 -17.33 -5.30
N ASN A 263 18.99 -18.58 -5.47
CA ASN A 263 18.12 -19.23 -4.47
C ASN A 263 18.80 -19.23 -3.10
N ASP A 264 20.09 -19.56 -3.02
CA ASP A 264 20.85 -19.57 -1.77
C ASP A 264 20.93 -18.17 -1.12
N TYR A 265 21.05 -17.11 -1.91
CA TYR A 265 21.01 -15.75 -1.41
C TYR A 265 19.67 -15.45 -0.72
N PHE A 266 18.55 -15.78 -1.33
CA PHE A 266 17.23 -15.55 -0.75
C PHE A 266 16.95 -16.46 0.45
N LEU A 267 17.45 -17.69 0.46
CA LEU A 267 17.39 -18.57 1.64
C LEU A 267 18.16 -17.98 2.82
N GLN A 268 19.32 -17.36 2.59
CA GLN A 268 20.04 -16.63 3.65
C GLN A 268 19.26 -15.41 4.14
N LEU A 269 18.64 -14.64 3.23
CA LEU A 269 17.77 -13.53 3.64
C LEU A 269 16.59 -13.99 4.50
N ALA A 270 16.00 -15.15 4.20
CA ALA A 270 14.91 -15.70 5.00
C ALA A 270 15.29 -15.96 6.46
N GLN A 271 16.55 -16.35 6.71
CA GLN A 271 17.09 -16.54 8.07
C GLN A 271 17.27 -15.23 8.84
N MET A 272 17.31 -14.09 8.13
CA MET A 272 17.47 -12.77 8.74
C MET A 272 16.12 -12.08 9.05
N ILE A 273 14.98 -12.68 8.69
CA ILE A 273 13.67 -12.12 8.97
C ILE A 273 13.50 -11.97 10.48
N ARG A 274 13.18 -10.76 10.90
CA ARG A 274 12.75 -10.47 12.25
C ARG A 274 11.23 -10.50 12.30
N PHE A 275 10.65 -11.06 13.37
CA PHE A 275 9.22 -11.14 13.55
C PHE A 275 8.81 -10.29 14.73
N GLU A 276 7.62 -9.69 14.65
CA GLU A 276 6.92 -9.07 15.77
C GLU A 276 5.48 -9.58 15.82
N TRP A 277 4.87 -9.47 16.98
CA TRP A 277 3.49 -9.89 17.25
C TRP A 277 2.77 -8.73 17.91
N HIS A 278 1.68 -8.30 17.32
CA HIS A 278 0.82 -7.29 17.92
C HIS A 278 -0.36 -7.95 18.64
N HIS A 279 -0.55 -7.60 19.91
CA HIS A 279 -1.75 -7.94 20.66
C HIS A 279 -2.81 -6.89 20.33
N TYR A 280 -3.70 -7.17 19.40
CA TYR A 280 -4.89 -6.35 19.18
C TYR A 280 -5.84 -6.60 20.34
N SER A 281 -5.86 -5.69 21.31
CA SER A 281 -6.87 -5.69 22.35
C SER A 281 -8.22 -5.44 21.63
N LEU A 282 -9.13 -6.42 21.73
CA LEU A 282 -10.51 -6.22 21.34
C LEU A 282 -11.03 -5.08 22.22
N MET A 283 -11.05 -3.85 21.72
CA MET A 283 -11.81 -2.77 22.34
C MET A 283 -13.27 -3.23 22.34
N SER A 284 -13.72 -3.67 23.50
CA SER A 284 -15.13 -3.99 23.76
C SER A 284 -15.97 -2.78 23.32
N PRO A 285 -17.08 -2.96 22.57
CA PRO A 285 -17.97 -1.88 22.17
C PRO A 285 -18.60 -1.11 23.34
N PHE A 286 -18.32 -1.48 24.56
CA PHE A 286 -18.90 -0.93 25.78
C PHE A 286 -18.29 0.39 26.28
N PHE A 287 -17.23 0.92 25.64
CA PHE A 287 -16.60 2.17 26.11
C PHE A 287 -17.11 3.46 25.41
N LEU A 288 -18.11 3.37 24.52
CA LEU A 288 -18.65 4.55 23.81
C LEU A 288 -19.91 5.14 24.44
N LEU A 289 -20.30 4.72 25.64
CA LEU A 289 -21.53 5.19 26.32
C LEU A 289 -21.32 5.93 27.65
N SER A 290 -20.13 6.51 27.91
CA SER A 290 -19.92 7.23 29.19
C SER A 290 -19.36 8.65 29.08
N SER A 291 -19.53 9.33 27.95
CA SER A 291 -19.11 10.75 27.82
C SER A 291 -20.23 11.76 27.77
N GLN A 292 -21.52 11.39 28.05
CA GLN A 292 -22.62 12.32 28.10
C GLN A 292 -23.16 12.66 29.49
N ASP A 293 -22.65 12.07 30.59
CA ASP A 293 -23.11 12.37 31.94
C ASP A 293 -21.98 12.89 32.86
N ARG A 294 -21.41 14.03 32.54
CA ARG A 294 -20.68 14.87 33.52
C ARG A 294 -20.88 16.35 33.29
N LYS A 295 -22.10 16.80 33.38
CA LYS A 295 -22.41 18.18 33.74
C LYS A 295 -23.40 18.09 34.88
N THR A 296 -22.91 18.16 36.10
CA THR A 296 -23.52 18.81 37.27
C THR A 296 -22.73 18.47 38.53
N HIS A 297 -22.52 19.50 39.31
CA HIS A 297 -21.94 19.58 40.66
C HIS A 297 -20.43 19.74 40.77
N PHE A 298 -19.98 20.97 40.48
CA PHE A 298 -18.98 21.62 41.33
C PHE A 298 -19.73 22.43 42.38
N SER A 299 -19.76 21.97 43.60
CA SER A 299 -20.04 22.82 44.76
C SER A 299 -18.78 22.90 45.61
N VAL A 300 -18.49 24.12 45.92
CA VAL A 300 -17.45 24.69 46.73
C VAL A 300 -17.40 24.06 48.11
N GLU A 301 -16.23 23.49 48.50
CA GLU A 301 -15.75 23.48 49.89
C GLU A 301 -14.21 23.35 49.86
N MET A 302 -13.60 24.51 49.88
CA MET A 302 -12.20 24.67 50.23
C MET A 302 -12.20 25.68 51.37
N LEU A 303 -11.75 25.28 52.51
CA LEU A 303 -10.97 26.04 53.54
C LEU A 303 -11.12 25.35 54.90
N ALA A 304 -10.07 24.74 55.34
CA ALA A 304 -9.48 24.89 56.66
C ALA A 304 -8.67 23.63 57.04
N SER A 305 -7.39 23.74 57.07
CA SER A 305 -6.54 23.58 58.27
C SER A 305 -5.09 23.33 57.90
N PHE A 306 -4.37 24.45 57.96
CA PHE A 306 -2.97 24.42 58.33
C PHE A 306 -2.89 24.75 59.83
N LYS A 307 -2.44 23.83 60.59
CA LYS A 307 -1.55 24.02 61.74
C LYS A 307 -0.59 22.86 61.83
#